data_a05a5a91e9828bd89c223b0840166126
#
_entry.id   a05a5a91e9828bd89c223b0840166126
#
_cell.length_a   1.000
_cell.length_b   1.000
_cell.length_c   1.000
_cell.angle_alpha   90.00
_cell.angle_beta   90.00
_cell.angle_gamma   90.00
#
_symmetry.space_group_name_H-M   'P 1'
#
loop_
_entity.id
_entity.type
_entity.pdbx_description
1 polymer ?
#
loop_
_entity_poly.entity_id
_entity_poly.type
_entity_poly.pdbx_seq_one_letter_code
_entity_poly.pdbx_strand_id
1 'polypeptide(L)'
;MYAWPSRDAYPSQPARLETIRAKYMLRGCHSPLSELIELKAMGRSIVKREGVPGNLTWAPDGHSFTIGNAKVVRLSEFCTTYQAAIDNVQERVAEMMLGWEPAVDLSQVEDDLTCRLPGWCFLDKPENNLRNIYKAMARRAWSSSFRGQALAKAGHWLPGPCLAYLEAGTELGAMAFTGIHITPTLPNRGTETTSVRIRNTKLTIRNIFIREGQLLIIISYNKSRASNNHAFYVVRYLRDDLASAIFLYIAYIQPFLDFLANQLQLPQYHSNEFLFPDPKHKEKHLSSMQATEALRSLTRHLQTPWTFYARLWRHGKRIYRRVFRAPQQIHVSQTTKPSPAECSRWKTLFSRRYHSRSKTQYGN
;
A
#
# COMPACT_ATOMS: atom_id res chain seq x y z
N MET A 1 -2.73 33.16 -36.21
CA MET A 1 -2.59 34.39 -35.40
C MET A 1 -3.99 34.94 -35.14
N TYR A 2 -4.48 34.95 -33.94
CA TYR A 2 -5.75 35.57 -33.60
C TYR A 2 -5.51 37.07 -33.41
N ALA A 3 -6.06 37.89 -34.32
CA ALA A 3 -6.03 39.32 -34.18
C ALA A 3 -6.92 39.74 -32.99
N TRP A 4 -6.34 40.28 -31.93
CA TRP A 4 -7.09 40.86 -30.84
C TRP A 4 -7.88 42.07 -31.35
N PRO A 5 -9.20 42.14 -31.11
CA PRO A 5 -9.96 43.29 -31.46
C PRO A 5 -9.43 44.52 -30.72
N SER A 6 -9.45 45.69 -31.39
CA SER A 6 -8.95 46.94 -30.81
C SER A 6 -9.69 47.26 -29.51
N ARG A 7 -8.99 47.96 -28.60
CA ARG A 7 -9.53 48.31 -27.27
C ARG A 7 -10.80 49.18 -27.38
N ASP A 8 -10.87 49.97 -28.42
CA ASP A 8 -11.95 50.96 -28.66
C ASP A 8 -13.23 50.34 -29.23
N ALA A 9 -13.19 49.07 -29.62
CA ALA A 9 -14.36 48.40 -30.18
C ALA A 9 -15.39 47.91 -29.14
N TYR A 10 -15.08 48.09 -27.81
CA TYR A 10 -15.93 47.61 -26.74
C TYR A 10 -16.19 48.69 -25.68
N PRO A 11 -17.41 48.75 -25.13
CA PRO A 11 -17.75 49.75 -24.10
C PRO A 11 -17.03 49.57 -22.78
N SER A 12 -16.54 48.36 -22.51
CA SER A 12 -15.76 48.07 -21.29
C SER A 12 -14.90 46.82 -21.47
N GLN A 13 -13.89 46.69 -20.63
CA GLN A 13 -13.06 45.48 -20.59
C GLN A 13 -13.83 44.18 -20.28
N PRO A 14 -14.81 44.17 -19.35
CA PRO A 14 -15.68 43.00 -19.14
C PRO A 14 -16.49 42.62 -20.39
N ALA A 15 -17.05 43.58 -21.11
CA ALA A 15 -17.79 43.34 -22.34
C ALA A 15 -16.91 42.70 -23.42
N ARG A 16 -15.67 43.15 -23.54
CA ARG A 16 -14.68 42.57 -24.44
C ARG A 16 -14.36 41.13 -24.09
N LEU A 17 -14.13 40.84 -22.80
CA LEU A 17 -13.87 39.47 -22.32
C LEU A 17 -15.07 38.57 -22.60
N GLU A 18 -16.29 39.04 -22.36
CA GLU A 18 -17.50 38.25 -22.59
C GLU A 18 -17.67 37.89 -24.06
N THR A 19 -17.43 38.85 -24.98
CA THR A 19 -17.47 38.60 -26.43
C THR A 19 -16.43 37.56 -26.85
N ILE A 20 -15.23 37.65 -26.31
CA ILE A 20 -14.17 36.68 -26.59
C ILE A 20 -14.56 35.28 -26.04
N ARG A 21 -15.09 35.21 -24.82
CA ARG A 21 -15.61 33.97 -24.26
C ARG A 21 -16.70 33.35 -25.11
N ALA A 22 -17.71 34.12 -25.49
CA ALA A 22 -18.81 33.62 -26.29
C ALA A 22 -18.38 33.08 -27.66
N LYS A 23 -17.30 33.66 -28.23
CA LYS A 23 -16.80 33.27 -29.55
C LYS A 23 -15.86 32.08 -29.53
N TYR A 24 -15.01 31.96 -28.54
CA TYR A 24 -13.88 31.03 -28.54
C TYR A 24 -13.89 29.99 -27.42
N MET A 25 -14.80 30.08 -26.46
CA MET A 25 -14.84 29.19 -25.30
C MET A 25 -16.19 28.48 -25.19
N LEU A 26 -16.17 27.28 -24.63
CA LEU A 26 -17.40 26.56 -24.32
C LEU A 26 -18.24 27.34 -23.30
N ARG A 27 -19.55 27.24 -23.45
CA ARG A 27 -20.52 27.94 -22.61
C ARG A 27 -20.33 27.51 -21.15
N GLY A 28 -20.12 28.47 -20.25
CA GLY A 28 -19.86 28.24 -18.83
C GLY A 28 -18.37 28.17 -18.47
N CYS A 29 -17.46 28.19 -19.45
CA CYS A 29 -16.03 28.28 -19.15
C CYS A 29 -15.59 29.74 -19.00
N HIS A 30 -14.76 30.00 -17.98
CA HIS A 30 -14.29 31.33 -17.62
C HIS A 30 -12.80 31.57 -17.94
N SER A 31 -12.08 30.53 -18.32
CA SER A 31 -10.68 30.61 -18.72
C SER A 31 -10.30 29.48 -19.69
N PRO A 32 -9.24 29.63 -20.51
CA PRO A 32 -8.74 28.57 -21.38
C PRO A 32 -8.41 27.28 -20.60
N LEU A 33 -7.97 27.41 -19.34
CA LEU A 33 -7.70 26.26 -18.50
C LEU A 33 -8.98 25.51 -18.10
N SER A 34 -10.07 26.25 -17.76
CA SER A 34 -11.36 25.60 -17.46
C SER A 34 -11.94 24.91 -18.68
N GLU A 35 -11.77 25.45 -19.89
CA GLU A 35 -12.16 24.80 -21.13
C GLU A 35 -11.40 23.49 -21.37
N LEU A 36 -10.09 23.47 -21.16
CA LEU A 36 -9.29 22.25 -21.23
C LEU A 36 -9.72 21.21 -20.21
N ILE A 37 -10.12 21.64 -19.03
CA ILE A 37 -10.64 20.74 -17.98
C ILE A 37 -11.99 20.16 -18.41
N GLU A 38 -12.88 20.97 -18.97
CA GLU A 38 -14.18 20.52 -19.47
C GLU A 38 -14.05 19.60 -20.69
N LEU A 39 -13.19 19.92 -21.66
CA LEU A 39 -12.87 19.03 -22.77
C LEU A 39 -12.34 17.70 -22.31
N LYS A 40 -11.48 17.72 -21.28
CA LYS A 40 -10.98 16.49 -20.66
C LYS A 40 -12.07 15.71 -19.92
N ALA A 41 -13.00 16.41 -19.27
CA ALA A 41 -14.15 15.78 -18.62
C ALA A 41 -15.11 15.19 -19.64
N MET A 42 -15.38 15.90 -20.74
CA MET A 42 -16.17 15.43 -21.88
C MET A 42 -15.53 14.19 -22.53
N GLY A 43 -14.23 14.23 -22.82
CA GLY A 43 -13.50 13.09 -23.36
C GLY A 43 -13.56 11.86 -22.44
N ARG A 44 -13.49 12.07 -21.13
CA ARG A 44 -13.68 10.99 -20.15
C ARG A 44 -15.11 10.45 -20.13
N SER A 45 -16.10 11.31 -20.33
CA SER A 45 -17.51 10.92 -20.39
C SER A 45 -17.80 10.10 -21.66
N ILE A 46 -17.25 10.50 -22.81
CA ILE A 46 -17.32 9.74 -24.06
C ILE A 46 -16.69 8.36 -23.89
N VAL A 47 -15.45 8.31 -23.40
CA VAL A 47 -14.74 7.06 -23.11
C VAL A 47 -15.54 6.15 -22.15
N LYS A 48 -16.26 6.74 -21.20
CA LYS A 48 -17.08 5.99 -20.25
C LYS A 48 -18.38 5.47 -20.86
N ARG A 49 -19.00 6.21 -21.79
CA ARG A 49 -20.25 5.82 -22.49
C ARG A 49 -20.01 4.81 -23.59
N GLU A 50 -19.03 5.05 -24.43
CA GLU A 50 -18.73 4.23 -25.60
C GLU A 50 -17.92 2.98 -25.23
N GLY A 51 -17.42 2.91 -24.00
CA GLY A 51 -16.51 1.85 -23.55
C GLY A 51 -15.23 1.90 -24.36
N VAL A 52 -14.12 2.26 -23.72
CA VAL A 52 -12.83 2.07 -24.40
C VAL A 52 -12.70 0.58 -24.69
N PRO A 53 -12.56 0.17 -25.96
CA PRO A 53 -12.39 -1.22 -26.28
C PRO A 53 -11.26 -1.80 -25.44
N GLY A 54 -11.62 -2.71 -24.54
CA GLY A 54 -10.74 -3.75 -24.18
C GLY A 54 -9.52 -3.47 -23.33
N ASN A 55 -9.62 -2.68 -22.26
CA ASN A 55 -8.55 -2.80 -21.28
C ASN A 55 -8.70 -4.05 -20.38
N LEU A 56 -9.91 -4.57 -20.23
CA LEU A 56 -10.16 -5.82 -19.50
C LEU A 56 -11.41 -6.50 -20.03
N THR A 57 -11.24 -7.63 -20.69
CA THR A 57 -12.31 -8.47 -21.17
C THR A 57 -12.31 -9.79 -20.42
N TRP A 58 -13.45 -10.17 -19.84
CA TRP A 58 -13.61 -11.45 -19.18
C TRP A 58 -13.95 -12.55 -20.18
N ALA A 59 -13.34 -13.72 -20.00
CA ALA A 59 -13.77 -14.92 -20.70
C ALA A 59 -15.20 -15.30 -20.28
N PRO A 60 -15.99 -15.93 -21.16
CA PRO A 60 -17.36 -16.34 -20.85
C PRO A 60 -17.49 -17.24 -19.62
N ASP A 61 -16.50 -18.09 -19.38
CA ASP A 61 -16.41 -18.98 -18.22
C ASP A 61 -16.15 -18.24 -16.89
N GLY A 62 -15.71 -16.98 -16.95
CA GLY A 62 -15.37 -16.16 -15.80
C GLY A 62 -14.08 -16.54 -15.10
N HIS A 63 -13.32 -17.51 -15.59
CA HIS A 63 -12.09 -18.02 -14.97
C HIS A 63 -10.82 -17.31 -15.45
N SER A 64 -10.93 -16.50 -16.48
CA SER A 64 -9.81 -15.71 -17.00
C SER A 64 -10.26 -14.34 -17.51
N PHE A 65 -9.31 -13.43 -17.65
CA PHE A 65 -9.54 -12.13 -18.24
C PHE A 65 -8.33 -11.69 -19.07
N THR A 66 -8.59 -10.92 -20.12
CA THR A 66 -7.57 -10.37 -21.00
C THR A 66 -7.34 -8.91 -20.67
N ILE A 67 -6.07 -8.49 -20.59
CA ILE A 67 -5.68 -7.09 -20.38
C ILE A 67 -5.07 -6.55 -21.68
N GLY A 68 -5.74 -5.58 -22.32
CA GLY A 68 -5.32 -5.06 -23.61
C GLY A 68 -5.40 -6.12 -24.70
N ASN A 69 -4.56 -6.03 -25.74
CA ASN A 69 -4.69 -6.87 -26.93
C ASN A 69 -4.00 -8.23 -26.86
N ALA A 70 -3.35 -8.59 -25.74
CA ALA A 70 -2.45 -9.73 -25.80
C ALA A 70 -2.32 -10.63 -24.56
N LYS A 71 -2.93 -10.33 -23.42
CA LYS A 71 -2.58 -11.00 -22.15
C LYS A 71 -3.79 -11.59 -21.46
N VAL A 72 -3.86 -12.90 -21.48
CA VAL A 72 -4.82 -13.67 -20.70
C VAL A 72 -4.24 -13.89 -19.31
N VAL A 73 -4.97 -13.50 -18.28
CA VAL A 73 -4.64 -13.77 -16.86
C VAL A 73 -5.68 -14.73 -16.32
N ARG A 74 -5.25 -15.87 -15.84
CA ARG A 74 -6.13 -16.84 -15.18
C ARG A 74 -6.33 -16.45 -13.71
N LEU A 75 -7.54 -16.60 -13.21
CA LEU A 75 -7.83 -16.31 -11.79
C LEU A 75 -7.03 -17.20 -10.84
N SER A 76 -6.79 -18.45 -11.22
CA SER A 76 -5.95 -19.37 -10.45
C SER A 76 -4.52 -18.83 -10.28
N GLU A 77 -3.91 -18.33 -11.36
CA GLU A 77 -2.58 -17.73 -11.31
C GLU A 77 -2.55 -16.47 -10.42
N PHE A 78 -3.62 -15.67 -10.48
CA PHE A 78 -3.75 -14.51 -9.60
C PHE A 78 -3.85 -14.94 -8.12
N CYS A 79 -4.67 -15.93 -7.79
CA CYS A 79 -4.82 -16.43 -6.43
C CYS A 79 -3.51 -17.06 -5.92
N THR A 80 -2.80 -17.83 -6.76
CA THR A 80 -1.50 -18.41 -6.42
C THR A 80 -0.47 -17.31 -6.15
N THR A 81 -0.42 -16.27 -6.98
CA THR A 81 0.49 -15.13 -6.78
C THR A 81 0.16 -14.36 -5.49
N TYR A 82 -1.11 -14.19 -5.20
CA TYR A 82 -1.59 -13.57 -3.96
C TYR A 82 -1.12 -14.36 -2.73
N GLN A 83 -1.29 -15.68 -2.73
CA GLN A 83 -0.84 -16.54 -1.63
C GLN A 83 0.69 -16.55 -1.53
N ALA A 84 1.40 -16.70 -2.64
CA ALA A 84 2.86 -16.64 -2.66
C ALA A 84 3.43 -15.33 -2.11
N ALA A 85 2.72 -14.21 -2.30
CA ALA A 85 3.15 -12.95 -1.71
C ALA A 85 3.13 -12.95 -0.17
N ILE A 86 2.20 -13.69 0.43
CA ILE A 86 2.10 -13.85 1.89
C ILE A 86 3.13 -14.87 2.36
N ASP A 87 3.17 -16.03 1.72
CA ASP A 87 4.05 -17.13 2.08
C ASP A 87 5.52 -16.69 2.07
N ASN A 88 5.95 -15.97 1.03
CA ASN A 88 7.30 -15.42 0.94
C ASN A 88 7.66 -14.50 2.13
N VAL A 89 6.71 -13.69 2.59
CA VAL A 89 6.93 -12.82 3.77
C VAL A 89 7.05 -13.67 5.02
N GLN A 90 6.14 -14.63 5.21
CA GLN A 90 6.14 -15.51 6.39
C GLN A 90 7.40 -16.36 6.46
N GLU A 91 7.79 -16.99 5.35
CA GLU A 91 9.01 -17.80 5.26
C GLU A 91 10.27 -16.98 5.59
N ARG A 92 10.37 -15.78 5.03
CA ARG A 92 11.51 -14.91 5.30
C ARG A 92 11.50 -14.41 6.75
N VAL A 93 10.34 -14.08 7.31
CA VAL A 93 10.22 -13.71 8.74
C VAL A 93 10.63 -14.88 9.61
N ALA A 94 10.16 -16.10 9.35
CA ALA A 94 10.52 -17.30 10.11
C ALA A 94 12.04 -17.58 10.03
N GLU A 95 12.65 -17.47 8.86
CA GLU A 95 14.10 -17.57 8.67
C GLU A 95 14.85 -16.53 9.54
N MET A 96 14.40 -15.28 9.52
CA MET A 96 15.04 -14.19 10.26
C MET A 96 14.75 -14.24 11.76
N MET A 97 13.69 -14.88 12.20
CA MET A 97 13.41 -15.16 13.61
C MET A 97 14.29 -16.30 14.17
N LEU A 98 15.20 -16.87 13.36
CA LEU A 98 16.16 -17.89 13.77
C LEU A 98 15.49 -19.10 14.43
N GLY A 99 14.37 -19.56 13.86
CA GLY A 99 13.57 -20.66 14.39
C GLY A 99 12.86 -20.35 15.72
N TRP A 100 12.71 -19.09 16.08
CA TRP A 100 11.88 -18.67 17.20
C TRP A 100 10.50 -18.22 16.72
N GLU A 101 9.49 -18.85 17.28
CA GLU A 101 8.09 -18.55 17.00
C GLU A 101 7.42 -18.03 18.28
N PRO A 102 7.58 -16.72 18.59
CA PRO A 102 6.89 -16.14 19.73
C PRO A 102 5.38 -16.16 19.46
N ALA A 103 4.59 -16.47 20.47
CA ALA A 103 3.14 -16.31 20.37
C ALA A 103 2.81 -14.83 20.16
N VAL A 104 2.29 -14.51 18.98
CA VAL A 104 1.85 -13.16 18.65
C VAL A 104 0.34 -13.08 18.85
N ASP A 105 -0.08 -12.35 19.86
CA ASP A 105 -1.48 -12.00 20.09
C ASP A 105 -1.66 -10.49 19.96
N LEU A 106 -2.08 -10.05 18.77
CA LEU A 106 -2.31 -8.64 18.51
C LEU A 106 -3.45 -8.06 19.35
N SER A 107 -4.31 -8.91 19.93
CA SER A 107 -5.41 -8.44 20.81
C SER A 107 -4.91 -7.90 22.14
N GLN A 108 -3.71 -8.32 22.55
CA GLN A 108 -3.03 -7.85 23.77
C GLN A 108 -2.18 -6.59 23.51
N VAL A 109 -2.04 -6.17 22.25
CA VAL A 109 -1.23 -4.99 21.92
C VAL A 109 -2.13 -3.76 21.90
N GLU A 110 -1.84 -2.84 22.78
CA GLU A 110 -2.54 -1.56 22.86
C GLU A 110 -1.87 -0.49 21.99
N ASP A 111 -2.67 0.27 21.29
CA ASP A 111 -2.19 1.39 20.47
C ASP A 111 -3.00 2.65 20.74
N ASP A 112 -2.34 3.82 20.67
CA ASP A 112 -2.99 5.12 20.76
C ASP A 112 -3.03 5.76 19.36
N LEU A 113 -4.21 5.73 18.73
CA LEU A 113 -4.44 6.30 17.42
C LEU A 113 -4.37 7.84 17.43
N THR A 114 -4.45 8.46 18.60
CA THR A 114 -4.48 9.92 18.77
C THR A 114 -3.10 10.49 19.07
N CYS A 115 -2.15 9.67 19.50
CA CYS A 115 -0.79 10.11 19.84
C CYS A 115 -0.09 10.73 18.63
N ARG A 116 0.44 11.94 18.82
CA ARG A 116 1.15 12.73 17.80
C ARG A 116 2.60 13.02 18.17
N LEU A 117 3.11 12.43 19.24
CA LEU A 117 4.49 12.64 19.67
C LEU A 117 5.46 12.19 18.58
N PRO A 118 6.41 13.04 18.15
CA PRO A 118 7.41 12.65 17.17
C PRO A 118 8.24 11.45 17.65
N GLY A 119 8.54 10.53 16.74
CA GLY A 119 9.27 9.30 17.04
C GLY A 119 8.43 8.18 17.65
N TRP A 120 7.22 8.44 18.11
CA TRP A 120 6.38 7.48 18.81
C TRP A 120 5.68 6.48 17.86
N CYS A 121 5.54 5.25 18.34
CA CYS A 121 4.67 4.21 17.78
C CYS A 121 4.17 3.27 18.90
N PHE A 122 3.32 2.31 18.58
CA PHE A 122 2.76 1.37 19.57
C PHE A 122 3.82 0.54 20.32
N LEU A 123 5.03 0.38 19.76
CA LEU A 123 6.15 -0.29 20.44
C LEU A 123 6.64 0.48 21.67
N ASP A 124 6.44 1.80 21.67
CA ASP A 124 6.93 2.67 22.76
C ASP A 124 5.94 2.75 23.93
N LYS A 125 4.73 2.18 23.79
CA LYS A 125 3.73 2.12 24.85
C LYS A 125 4.21 1.17 25.95
N PRO A 126 4.36 1.66 27.22
CA PRO A 126 4.94 0.86 28.29
C PRO A 126 4.18 -0.46 28.58
N GLU A 127 2.86 -0.42 28.46
CA GLU A 127 1.96 -1.55 28.73
C GLU A 127 2.21 -2.73 27.78
N ASN A 128 2.70 -2.46 26.59
CA ASN A 128 3.00 -3.50 25.60
C ASN A 128 4.31 -4.26 25.88
N ASN A 129 5.20 -3.71 26.70
CA ASN A 129 6.54 -4.28 26.97
C ASN A 129 7.37 -4.63 25.72
N LEU A 130 7.13 -3.93 24.58
CA LEU A 130 7.73 -4.25 23.29
C LEU A 130 9.05 -3.50 23.02
N ARG A 131 9.31 -2.40 23.70
CA ARG A 131 10.45 -1.51 23.44
C ARG A 131 11.82 -2.21 23.46
N ASN A 132 11.99 -3.22 24.28
CA ASN A 132 13.24 -3.93 24.46
C ASN A 132 13.19 -5.40 24.00
N ILE A 133 12.14 -5.79 23.30
CA ILE A 133 11.92 -7.19 22.94
C ILE A 133 13.01 -7.72 22.00
N TYR A 134 13.64 -6.84 21.20
CA TYR A 134 14.78 -7.19 20.35
C TYR A 134 15.97 -7.77 21.11
N LYS A 135 16.10 -7.51 22.44
CA LYS A 135 17.13 -8.13 23.29
C LYS A 135 16.95 -9.63 23.38
N ALA A 136 15.73 -10.13 23.30
CA ALA A 136 15.46 -11.57 23.23
C ALA A 136 15.97 -12.13 21.89
N MET A 137 15.77 -11.40 20.78
CA MET A 137 16.37 -11.74 19.50
C MET A 137 17.89 -11.75 19.54
N ALA A 138 18.53 -10.75 20.14
CA ALA A 138 19.98 -10.68 20.28
C ALA A 138 20.54 -11.85 21.09
N ARG A 139 19.89 -12.24 22.20
CA ARG A 139 20.29 -13.42 23.00
C ARG A 139 20.20 -14.70 22.19
N ARG A 140 19.12 -14.87 21.43
CA ARG A 140 18.93 -16.03 20.57
C ARG A 140 19.96 -16.08 19.45
N ALA A 141 20.16 -14.96 18.76
CA ALA A 141 21.12 -14.85 17.68
C ALA A 141 22.56 -15.16 18.09
N TRP A 142 22.88 -14.91 19.35
CA TRP A 142 24.18 -15.24 19.93
C TRP A 142 24.52 -16.73 19.91
N SER A 143 23.52 -17.59 20.01
CA SER A 143 23.67 -19.06 20.00
C SER A 143 23.08 -19.74 18.76
N SER A 144 22.58 -18.96 17.81
CA SER A 144 21.92 -19.49 16.62
C SER A 144 22.75 -19.25 15.36
N SER A 145 22.39 -19.95 14.30
CA SER A 145 22.96 -19.74 12.96
C SER A 145 21.91 -19.20 11.99
N PHE A 146 22.35 -18.36 11.09
CA PHE A 146 21.58 -17.88 9.96
C PHE A 146 22.17 -18.50 8.69
N ARG A 147 21.35 -19.22 7.92
CA ARG A 147 21.79 -19.95 6.71
C ARG A 147 23.01 -20.85 6.93
N GLY A 148 23.01 -21.55 8.09
CA GLY A 148 24.10 -22.45 8.46
C GLY A 148 25.36 -21.77 9.01
N GLN A 149 25.40 -20.45 9.13
CA GLN A 149 26.54 -19.70 9.66
C GLN A 149 26.19 -19.08 11.01
N ALA A 150 27.02 -19.29 12.02
CA ALA A 150 26.85 -18.66 13.33
C ALA A 150 26.95 -17.14 13.20
N LEU A 151 26.06 -16.40 13.84
CA LEU A 151 26.10 -14.94 13.85
C LEU A 151 27.13 -14.39 14.84
N ALA A 152 27.41 -15.14 15.91
CA ALA A 152 28.41 -14.79 16.93
C ALA A 152 29.30 -15.97 17.25
N LYS A 153 30.55 -15.70 17.62
CA LYS A 153 31.54 -16.71 18.06
C LYS A 153 32.53 -16.07 19.03
N ALA A 154 32.91 -16.80 20.07
CA ALA A 154 33.94 -16.39 21.04
C ALA A 154 33.72 -14.97 21.60
N GLY A 155 32.49 -14.59 21.90
CA GLY A 155 32.18 -13.30 22.48
C GLY A 155 32.06 -12.12 21.46
N HIS A 156 32.11 -12.38 20.17
CA HIS A 156 32.05 -11.34 19.13
C HIS A 156 31.02 -11.66 18.04
N TRP A 157 30.39 -10.62 17.50
CA TRP A 157 29.57 -10.72 16.30
C TRP A 157 30.47 -10.93 15.08
N LEU A 158 30.12 -11.88 14.23
CA LEU A 158 30.87 -12.19 13.00
C LEU A 158 30.41 -11.28 11.87
N PRO A 159 31.26 -10.40 11.31
CA PRO A 159 30.86 -9.42 10.32
C PRO A 159 30.17 -10.00 9.08
N GLY A 160 30.73 -11.08 8.48
CA GLY A 160 30.20 -11.71 7.27
C GLY A 160 28.77 -12.24 7.45
N PRO A 161 28.52 -13.17 8.38
CA PRO A 161 27.17 -13.68 8.66
C PRO A 161 26.17 -12.58 9.08
N CYS A 162 26.62 -11.61 9.89
CA CYS A 162 25.77 -10.50 10.29
C CYS A 162 25.42 -9.58 9.10
N LEU A 163 26.35 -9.35 8.18
CA LEU A 163 26.07 -8.60 6.94
C LEU A 163 25.02 -9.34 6.09
N ALA A 164 25.18 -10.65 5.91
CA ALA A 164 24.19 -11.46 5.19
C ALA A 164 22.79 -11.39 5.84
N TYR A 165 22.73 -11.33 7.18
CA TYR A 165 21.49 -11.13 7.90
C TYR A 165 20.89 -9.73 7.69
N LEU A 166 21.70 -8.68 7.68
CA LEU A 166 21.29 -7.30 7.38
C LEU A 166 20.74 -7.16 5.95
N GLU A 167 21.41 -7.79 4.98
CA GLU A 167 20.95 -7.83 3.58
C GLU A 167 19.60 -8.55 3.45
N ALA A 168 19.42 -9.68 4.14
CA ALA A 168 18.15 -10.40 4.20
C ALA A 168 17.02 -9.53 4.79
N GLY A 169 17.33 -8.67 5.77
CA GLY A 169 16.38 -7.69 6.31
C GLY A 169 15.92 -6.67 5.26
N THR A 170 16.85 -6.23 4.41
CA THR A 170 16.53 -5.35 3.28
C THR A 170 15.61 -6.05 2.26
N GLU A 171 15.89 -7.31 1.94
CA GLU A 171 15.05 -8.12 1.05
C GLU A 171 13.65 -8.33 1.66
N LEU A 172 13.58 -8.60 2.98
CA LEU A 172 12.30 -8.73 3.68
C LEU A 172 11.45 -7.44 3.56
N GLY A 173 12.06 -6.27 3.65
CA GLY A 173 11.37 -5.00 3.41
C GLY A 173 10.71 -4.93 2.02
N ALA A 174 11.40 -5.38 0.98
CA ALA A 174 10.86 -5.44 -0.38
C ALA A 174 9.75 -6.50 -0.52
N MET A 175 9.88 -7.67 0.12
CA MET A 175 8.84 -8.71 0.17
C MET A 175 7.61 -8.21 0.93
N ALA A 176 7.78 -7.57 2.09
CA ALA A 176 6.71 -6.98 2.87
C ALA A 176 5.93 -5.93 2.06
N PHE A 177 6.63 -5.12 1.24
CA PHE A 177 5.99 -4.22 0.29
C PHE A 177 5.09 -4.98 -0.69
N THR A 178 5.56 -6.06 -1.31
CA THR A 178 4.74 -6.82 -2.26
C THR A 178 3.53 -7.43 -1.59
N GLY A 179 3.68 -8.04 -0.42
CA GLY A 179 2.59 -8.58 0.39
C GLY A 179 1.53 -7.51 0.68
N ILE A 180 1.94 -6.39 1.28
CA ILE A 180 1.03 -5.29 1.62
C ILE A 180 0.42 -4.62 0.38
N HIS A 181 1.12 -4.59 -0.74
CA HIS A 181 0.61 -3.97 -1.96
C HIS A 181 -0.46 -4.81 -2.67
N ILE A 182 -0.30 -6.13 -2.66
CA ILE A 182 -1.17 -7.05 -3.41
C ILE A 182 -2.37 -7.49 -2.58
N THR A 183 -2.22 -7.74 -1.28
CA THR A 183 -3.23 -8.40 -0.45
C THR A 183 -4.43 -7.54 -0.05
N PRO A 184 -4.36 -6.23 0.14
CA PRO A 184 -5.55 -5.45 0.43
C PRO A 184 -6.45 -5.32 -0.80
N THR A 185 -7.74 -5.30 -0.56
CA THR A 185 -8.83 -5.32 -1.56
C THR A 185 -8.72 -4.31 -2.72
N LEU A 186 -8.02 -3.22 -2.52
CA LEU A 186 -7.75 -2.19 -3.54
C LEU A 186 -6.35 -1.66 -3.30
N PRO A 187 -5.38 -1.98 -4.15
CA PRO A 187 -4.03 -1.47 -3.97
C PRO A 187 -4.03 0.06 -3.96
N ASN A 188 -3.26 0.62 -3.06
CA ASN A 188 -2.96 2.05 -3.07
C ASN A 188 -2.11 2.38 -4.30
N ARG A 189 -1.91 3.67 -4.55
CA ARG A 189 -0.80 4.02 -5.44
C ARG A 189 0.48 3.53 -4.80
N GLY A 190 1.35 3.01 -5.62
CA GLY A 190 2.55 2.44 -5.10
C GLY A 190 3.39 3.44 -4.29
N THR A 191 3.48 4.71 -4.72
CA THR A 191 4.15 5.77 -3.94
C THR A 191 3.51 5.99 -2.56
N GLU A 192 2.21 5.79 -2.43
CA GLU A 192 1.51 5.86 -1.14
C GLU A 192 1.84 4.65 -0.27
N THR A 193 1.99 3.47 -0.88
CA THR A 193 2.38 2.26 -0.14
C THR A 193 3.85 2.32 0.27
N THR A 194 4.77 2.72 -0.63
CA THR A 194 6.20 2.78 -0.29
C THR A 194 6.50 3.79 0.81
N SER A 195 5.70 4.86 0.93
CA SER A 195 5.87 5.91 1.95
C SER A 195 5.19 5.61 3.29
N VAL A 196 4.71 4.38 3.52
CA VAL A 196 4.10 3.96 4.80
C VAL A 196 5.12 4.09 5.94
N ARG A 197 4.71 4.79 7.00
CA ARG A 197 5.53 5.05 8.19
C ARG A 197 5.06 4.22 9.37
N ILE A 198 6.03 3.73 10.14
CA ILE A 198 5.80 3.03 11.41
C ILE A 198 5.74 4.05 12.56
N ARG A 199 6.56 5.10 12.50
CA ARG A 199 6.71 6.11 13.56
C ARG A 199 6.18 7.47 13.13
N ASN A 200 5.67 8.22 14.11
CA ASN A 200 5.30 9.62 13.92
C ASN A 200 6.55 10.46 13.61
N THR A 201 6.39 11.45 12.75
CA THR A 201 7.41 12.50 12.54
C THR A 201 6.92 13.84 13.09
N LYS A 202 7.76 14.85 13.04
CA LYS A 202 7.33 16.23 13.41
C LYS A 202 6.20 16.76 12.52
N LEU A 203 6.10 16.27 11.27
CA LEU A 203 5.16 16.78 10.26
C LEU A 203 4.01 15.85 9.95
N THR A 204 4.19 14.55 10.17
CA THR A 204 3.22 13.52 9.75
C THR A 204 3.02 12.47 10.81
N ILE A 205 1.79 11.98 10.91
CA ILE A 205 1.45 10.84 11.75
C ILE A 205 1.83 9.56 10.98
N ARG A 206 2.21 8.50 11.71
CA ARG A 206 2.44 7.17 11.16
C ARG A 206 1.24 6.63 10.41
N ASN A 207 1.46 5.59 9.65
CA ASN A 207 0.42 4.94 8.87
C ASN A 207 -0.02 3.59 9.46
N ILE A 208 0.82 2.95 10.29
CA ILE A 208 0.57 1.64 10.88
C ILE A 208 -0.02 1.81 12.27
N PHE A 209 -1.12 1.10 12.50
CA PHE A 209 -1.87 1.09 13.76
C PHE A 209 -2.33 -0.32 14.09
N ILE A 210 -2.59 -0.55 15.38
CA ILE A 210 -3.24 -1.76 15.88
C ILE A 210 -4.55 -1.35 16.53
N ARG A 211 -5.63 -2.03 16.18
CA ARG A 211 -6.94 -1.80 16.77
C ARG A 211 -7.75 -3.09 16.84
N GLU A 212 -8.26 -3.39 18.03
CA GLU A 212 -9.10 -4.57 18.24
C GLU A 212 -8.42 -5.86 17.75
N GLY A 213 -7.13 -6.02 18.01
CA GLY A 213 -6.34 -7.17 17.57
C GLY A 213 -5.99 -7.21 16.08
N GLN A 214 -6.29 -6.17 15.33
CA GLN A 214 -6.02 -6.11 13.89
C GLN A 214 -4.99 -5.04 13.55
N LEU A 215 -4.01 -5.42 12.73
CA LEU A 215 -3.05 -4.48 12.17
C LEU A 215 -3.65 -3.80 10.94
N LEU A 216 -3.64 -2.48 10.97
CA LEU A 216 -4.24 -1.68 9.91
C LEU A 216 -3.28 -0.60 9.40
N ILE A 217 -3.46 -0.25 8.13
CA ILE A 217 -2.72 0.82 7.48
C ILE A 217 -3.69 1.94 7.13
N ILE A 218 -3.41 3.14 7.62
CA ILE A 218 -4.20 4.35 7.31
C ILE A 218 -3.39 5.23 6.39
N ILE A 219 -3.91 5.47 5.19
CA ILE A 219 -3.28 6.35 4.20
C ILE A 219 -4.18 7.55 3.96
N SER A 220 -3.64 8.74 4.16
CA SER A 220 -4.31 9.99 3.81
C SER A 220 -4.12 10.27 2.33
N TYR A 221 -5.17 10.10 1.54
CA TYR A 221 -5.12 10.41 0.11
C TYR A 221 -5.51 11.85 -0.16
N ASN A 222 -4.65 12.57 -0.85
CA ASN A 222 -4.72 14.02 -0.92
C ASN A 222 -4.85 14.63 -2.33
N LYS A 223 -5.22 13.84 -3.36
CA LYS A 223 -5.32 14.40 -4.72
C LYS A 223 -6.39 15.48 -4.88
N SER A 224 -7.46 15.41 -4.08
CA SER A 224 -8.56 16.38 -4.11
C SER A 224 -8.53 17.37 -2.94
N ARG A 225 -7.53 17.30 -2.05
CA ARG A 225 -7.44 18.24 -0.93
C ARG A 225 -7.25 19.68 -1.38
N ALA A 226 -6.53 19.87 -2.47
CA ALA A 226 -6.36 21.21 -3.06
C ALA A 226 -7.65 21.81 -3.61
N SER A 227 -8.63 20.97 -4.02
CA SER A 227 -9.90 21.42 -4.57
C SER A 227 -11.06 21.39 -3.57
N ASN A 228 -11.05 20.45 -2.59
CA ASN A 228 -12.21 20.23 -1.72
C ASN A 228 -11.92 20.48 -0.23
N ASN A 229 -10.68 20.81 0.13
CA ASN A 229 -10.20 21.02 1.51
C ASN A 229 -10.54 19.90 2.52
N HIS A 230 -10.92 18.71 2.04
CA HIS A 230 -11.25 17.56 2.86
C HIS A 230 -10.20 16.45 2.73
N ALA A 231 -9.67 16.00 3.88
CA ALA A 231 -8.80 14.85 3.93
C ALA A 231 -9.62 13.56 3.70
N PHE A 232 -9.16 12.73 2.78
CA PHE A 232 -9.75 11.41 2.56
C PHE A 232 -8.79 10.35 3.11
N TYR A 233 -9.27 9.56 4.05
CA TYR A 233 -8.50 8.48 4.66
C TYR A 233 -8.94 7.13 4.11
N VAL A 234 -7.97 6.31 3.73
CA VAL A 234 -8.18 4.92 3.34
C VAL A 234 -7.65 4.04 4.46
N VAL A 235 -8.52 3.32 5.13
CA VAL A 235 -8.16 2.32 6.13
C VAL A 235 -8.13 0.94 5.48
N ARG A 236 -7.06 0.19 5.73
CA ARG A 236 -6.84 -1.15 5.23
C ARG A 236 -6.44 -2.06 6.38
N TYR A 237 -7.20 -3.11 6.54
CA TYR A 237 -6.86 -4.20 7.46
C TYR A 237 -5.98 -5.19 6.73
N LEU A 238 -4.90 -5.59 7.35
CA LEU A 238 -4.11 -6.70 6.86
C LEU A 238 -4.78 -8.02 7.26
N ARG A 239 -4.58 -9.05 6.46
CA ARG A 239 -4.99 -10.42 6.78
C ARG A 239 -4.13 -10.92 7.95
N ASP A 240 -4.70 -11.69 8.86
CA ASP A 240 -4.09 -12.04 10.15
C ASP A 240 -2.71 -12.69 10.01
N ASP A 241 -2.54 -13.56 9.04
CA ASP A 241 -1.28 -14.22 8.75
C ASP A 241 -0.17 -13.25 8.30
N LEU A 242 -0.50 -12.32 7.39
CA LEU A 242 0.41 -11.26 6.99
C LEU A 242 0.62 -10.25 8.13
N ALA A 243 -0.44 -9.92 8.87
CA ALA A 243 -0.37 -8.99 10.00
C ALA A 243 0.60 -9.47 11.07
N SER A 244 0.54 -10.76 11.43
CA SER A 244 1.47 -11.37 12.37
C SER A 244 2.92 -11.32 11.88
N ALA A 245 3.17 -11.63 10.61
CA ALA A 245 4.50 -11.54 10.02
C ALA A 245 5.03 -10.10 10.00
N ILE A 246 4.20 -9.12 9.62
CA ILE A 246 4.58 -7.70 9.63
C ILE A 246 4.81 -7.20 11.07
N PHE A 247 4.03 -7.65 12.04
CA PHE A 247 4.26 -7.32 13.43
C PHE A 247 5.62 -7.85 13.91
N LEU A 248 5.96 -9.11 13.64
CA LEU A 248 7.27 -9.68 13.97
C LEU A 248 8.41 -8.91 13.30
N TYR A 249 8.22 -8.51 12.05
CA TYR A 249 9.19 -7.67 11.35
C TYR A 249 9.42 -6.33 12.07
N ILE A 250 8.35 -5.64 12.46
CA ILE A 250 8.43 -4.32 13.10
C ILE A 250 8.94 -4.42 14.54
N ALA A 251 8.46 -5.40 15.32
CA ALA A 251 8.73 -5.46 16.76
C ALA A 251 10.04 -6.15 17.11
N TYR A 252 10.44 -7.16 16.35
CA TYR A 252 11.60 -8.01 16.66
C TYR A 252 12.75 -7.82 15.68
N ILE A 253 12.47 -7.94 14.38
CA ILE A 253 13.52 -7.99 13.36
C ILE A 253 14.14 -6.62 13.14
N GLN A 254 13.35 -5.58 12.85
CA GLN A 254 13.89 -4.23 12.59
C GLN A 254 14.76 -3.70 13.75
N PRO A 255 14.31 -3.74 15.01
CA PRO A 255 15.16 -3.27 16.10
C PRO A 255 16.42 -4.13 16.31
N PHE A 256 16.38 -5.41 15.94
CA PHE A 256 17.56 -6.25 15.98
C PHE A 256 18.53 -5.96 14.83
N LEU A 257 18.02 -5.64 13.63
CA LEU A 257 18.84 -5.14 12.51
C LEU A 257 19.56 -3.85 12.90
N ASP A 258 18.86 -2.90 13.53
CA ASP A 258 19.47 -1.67 14.04
C ASP A 258 20.56 -1.95 15.08
N PHE A 259 20.30 -2.90 15.97
CA PHE A 259 21.30 -3.32 16.95
C PHE A 259 22.56 -3.90 16.28
N LEU A 260 22.42 -4.83 15.32
CA LEU A 260 23.54 -5.39 14.59
C LEU A 260 24.28 -4.34 13.76
N ALA A 261 23.56 -3.44 13.10
CA ALA A 261 24.15 -2.34 12.33
C ALA A 261 25.00 -1.43 13.21
N ASN A 262 24.56 -1.15 14.45
CA ASN A 262 25.33 -0.41 15.44
C ASN A 262 26.58 -1.18 15.87
N GLN A 263 26.46 -2.49 16.17
CA GLN A 263 27.60 -3.32 16.58
C GLN A 263 28.69 -3.41 15.50
N LEU A 264 28.29 -3.41 14.24
CA LEU A 264 29.21 -3.49 13.09
C LEU A 264 29.61 -2.11 12.53
N GLN A 265 29.11 -1.03 13.11
CA GLN A 265 29.33 0.34 12.64
C GLN A 265 28.88 0.57 11.17
N LEU A 266 27.75 -0.01 10.80
CA LEU A 266 27.17 0.02 9.46
C LEU A 266 25.90 0.90 9.43
N PRO A 267 26.04 2.23 9.45
CA PRO A 267 24.90 3.15 9.58
C PRO A 267 23.90 3.10 8.41
N GLN A 268 24.31 2.56 7.27
CA GLN A 268 23.46 2.40 6.09
C GLN A 268 22.33 1.36 6.29
N TYR A 269 22.44 0.48 7.28
CA TYR A 269 21.42 -0.53 7.60
C TYR A 269 20.47 -0.13 8.73
N HIS A 270 20.62 1.06 9.30
CA HIS A 270 19.69 1.53 10.32
C HIS A 270 18.31 1.78 9.72
N SER A 271 17.28 1.38 10.45
CA SER A 271 15.91 1.71 10.12
C SER A 271 15.66 3.22 10.20
N ASN A 272 14.67 3.66 9.48
CA ASN A 272 14.13 5.01 9.54
C ASN A 272 12.64 4.94 9.96
N GLU A 273 11.90 6.02 9.80
CA GLU A 273 10.47 6.02 10.12
C GLU A 273 9.61 5.21 9.15
N PHE A 274 10.16 4.76 8.01
CA PHE A 274 9.42 4.02 6.99
C PHE A 274 9.40 2.53 7.24
N LEU A 275 8.29 1.89 6.88
CA LEU A 275 8.17 0.43 6.90
C LEU A 275 9.08 -0.23 5.85
N PHE A 276 9.30 0.45 4.73
CA PHE A 276 10.10 -0.01 3.59
C PHE A 276 11.25 0.97 3.34
N PRO A 277 12.34 0.88 4.11
CA PRO A 277 13.49 1.77 3.92
C PRO A 277 14.18 1.50 2.58
N ASP A 278 14.77 2.55 1.99
CA ASP A 278 15.62 2.40 0.81
C ASP A 278 16.99 1.84 1.26
N PRO A 279 17.43 0.70 0.71
CA PRO A 279 18.72 0.10 1.08
C PRO A 279 19.93 0.96 0.73
N LYS A 280 19.77 1.92 -0.18
CA LYS A 280 20.86 2.80 -0.65
C LYS A 280 20.85 4.19 -0.01
N HIS A 281 19.71 4.62 0.48
CA HIS A 281 19.50 5.99 0.97
C HIS A 281 18.77 5.98 2.31
N LYS A 282 19.53 6.10 3.38
CA LYS A 282 19.08 6.01 4.78
C LYS A 282 17.81 6.82 5.12
N GLU A 283 17.61 7.97 4.48
CA GLU A 283 16.48 8.87 4.81
C GLU A 283 15.28 8.71 3.86
N LYS A 284 15.32 7.72 2.97
CA LYS A 284 14.29 7.52 1.96
C LYS A 284 13.57 6.20 2.16
N HIS A 285 12.35 6.16 1.66
CA HIS A 285 11.60 4.92 1.49
C HIS A 285 11.94 4.25 0.14
N LEU A 286 11.57 3.00 0.00
CA LEU A 286 11.71 2.20 -1.20
C LEU A 286 11.26 3.00 -2.44
N SER A 287 12.12 3.11 -3.43
CA SER A 287 11.84 3.84 -4.67
C SER A 287 10.84 3.09 -5.55
N SER A 288 10.18 3.81 -6.45
CA SER A 288 9.25 3.20 -7.42
C SER A 288 9.91 2.14 -8.30
N MET A 289 11.20 2.28 -8.58
CA MET A 289 11.97 1.32 -9.37
C MET A 289 12.21 0.02 -8.59
N GLN A 290 12.65 0.13 -7.33
CA GLN A 290 12.85 -1.02 -6.44
C GLN A 290 11.53 -1.74 -6.15
N ALA A 291 10.45 -0.99 -5.89
CA ALA A 291 9.12 -1.52 -5.73
C ALA A 291 8.61 -2.27 -6.98
N THR A 292 8.91 -1.73 -8.17
CA THR A 292 8.60 -2.41 -9.45
C THR A 292 9.38 -3.71 -9.60
N GLU A 293 10.65 -3.71 -9.24
CA GLU A 293 11.49 -4.92 -9.33
C GLU A 293 11.04 -5.98 -8.32
N ALA A 294 10.66 -5.60 -7.12
CA ALA A 294 10.09 -6.52 -6.14
C ALA A 294 8.82 -7.20 -6.67
N LEU A 295 7.90 -6.43 -7.29
CA LEU A 295 6.70 -6.99 -7.93
C LEU A 295 7.04 -7.88 -9.13
N ARG A 296 8.01 -7.51 -9.94
CA ARG A 296 8.47 -8.33 -11.07
C ARG A 296 9.07 -9.63 -10.58
N SER A 297 9.88 -9.60 -9.54
CA SER A 297 10.50 -10.79 -8.96
C SER A 297 9.43 -11.76 -8.46
N LEU A 298 8.45 -11.29 -7.71
CA LEU A 298 7.33 -12.10 -7.25
C LEU A 298 6.55 -12.74 -8.41
N THR A 299 6.37 -12.03 -9.51
CA THR A 299 5.52 -12.44 -10.63
C THR A 299 6.30 -12.95 -11.84
N ARG A 300 7.58 -13.29 -11.69
CA ARG A 300 8.44 -13.82 -12.78
C ARG A 300 7.88 -15.09 -13.44
N HIS A 301 7.21 -15.92 -12.68
CA HIS A 301 6.60 -17.15 -13.17
C HIS A 301 5.39 -16.90 -14.11
N LEU A 302 4.84 -15.71 -14.11
CA LEU A 302 3.77 -15.31 -15.01
C LEU A 302 4.34 -14.93 -16.37
N GLN A 303 3.60 -15.22 -17.46
CA GLN A 303 3.99 -14.83 -18.82
C GLN A 303 4.30 -13.34 -18.95
N THR A 304 3.76 -12.55 -18.03
CA THR A 304 4.04 -11.13 -17.96
C THR A 304 4.19 -10.68 -16.52
N PRO A 305 5.42 -10.43 -16.09
CA PRO A 305 5.69 -9.88 -14.77
C PRO A 305 4.95 -8.57 -14.54
N TRP A 306 4.41 -8.40 -13.34
CA TRP A 306 3.69 -7.19 -12.97
C TRP A 306 4.64 -6.03 -12.75
N THR A 307 4.14 -4.83 -12.96
CA THR A 307 4.85 -3.59 -12.68
C THR A 307 4.05 -2.75 -11.70
N PHE A 308 4.75 -1.89 -10.98
CA PHE A 308 4.20 -0.93 -10.02
C PHE A 308 3.03 -0.08 -10.57
N TYR A 309 3.08 0.27 -11.84
CA TYR A 309 1.99 0.90 -12.59
C TYR A 309 1.03 -0.11 -13.18
N ALA A 310 1.04 -1.34 -12.66
CA ALA A 310 0.22 -2.38 -13.21
C ALA A 310 -1.22 -1.91 -13.33
N ARG A 311 -1.77 -2.10 -14.49
CA ARG A 311 -3.14 -1.80 -14.88
C ARG A 311 -4.18 -2.45 -13.96
N LEU A 312 -3.75 -3.38 -13.09
CA LEU A 312 -4.50 -3.95 -11.97
C LEU A 312 -5.16 -2.90 -11.07
N TRP A 313 -4.54 -1.75 -10.84
CA TRP A 313 -5.15 -0.70 -10.03
C TRP A 313 -6.42 -0.14 -10.65
N ARG A 314 -6.49 -0.01 -11.98
CA ARG A 314 -7.71 0.46 -12.69
C ARG A 314 -8.81 -0.60 -12.66
N HIS A 315 -8.47 -1.87 -12.60
CA HIS A 315 -9.38 -2.99 -12.73
C HIS A 315 -9.57 -3.77 -11.43
N GLY A 316 -8.79 -3.50 -10.39
CA GLY A 316 -8.81 -4.19 -9.11
C GLY A 316 -10.21 -4.29 -8.49
N LYS A 317 -11.04 -3.25 -8.59
CA LYS A 317 -12.46 -3.30 -8.16
C LYS A 317 -13.28 -4.38 -8.88
N ARG A 318 -13.06 -4.59 -10.17
CA ARG A 318 -13.81 -5.56 -10.97
C ARG A 318 -13.30 -6.98 -10.70
N ILE A 319 -11.98 -7.13 -10.61
CA ILE A 319 -11.32 -8.40 -10.27
C ILE A 319 -11.73 -8.82 -8.87
N TYR A 320 -11.56 -7.94 -7.87
CA TYR A 320 -11.93 -8.20 -6.49
C TYR A 320 -13.41 -8.59 -6.34
N ARG A 321 -14.33 -7.84 -6.93
CA ARG A 321 -15.77 -8.16 -6.86
C ARG A 321 -16.09 -9.53 -7.43
N ARG A 322 -15.36 -10.01 -8.42
CA ARG A 322 -15.61 -11.29 -9.06
C ARG A 322 -14.91 -12.43 -8.35
N VAL A 323 -13.69 -12.22 -7.86
CA VAL A 323 -12.92 -13.22 -7.10
C VAL A 323 -13.51 -13.47 -5.72
N PHE A 324 -13.87 -12.40 -5.01
CA PHE A 324 -14.30 -12.49 -3.60
C PHE A 324 -15.82 -12.34 -3.38
N ARG A 325 -16.60 -12.00 -4.39
CA ARG A 325 -18.07 -11.96 -4.33
C ARG A 325 -18.79 -13.09 -5.07
N ALA A 326 -18.09 -13.90 -5.86
CA ALA A 326 -18.69 -15.10 -6.42
C ALA A 326 -19.02 -16.08 -5.27
N PRO A 327 -20.20 -16.71 -5.24
CA PRO A 327 -20.49 -17.75 -4.27
C PRO A 327 -19.41 -18.83 -4.41
N GLN A 328 -18.81 -19.19 -3.27
CA GLN A 328 -17.68 -20.11 -3.14
C GLN A 328 -17.97 -21.44 -3.82
N GLN A 329 -17.47 -21.64 -5.02
CA GLN A 329 -17.32 -22.95 -5.67
C GLN A 329 -15.87 -23.25 -6.05
N ILE A 330 -14.91 -22.47 -5.59
CA ILE A 330 -13.51 -22.86 -5.69
C ILE A 330 -13.13 -23.46 -4.35
N HIS A 331 -12.95 -24.77 -4.31
CA HIS A 331 -12.35 -25.51 -3.20
C HIS A 331 -10.93 -24.95 -2.93
N VAL A 332 -10.84 -23.93 -2.12
CA VAL A 332 -9.64 -23.64 -1.36
C VAL A 332 -9.80 -24.45 -0.07
N SER A 333 -8.87 -25.35 0.20
CA SER A 333 -8.82 -26.19 1.38
C SER A 333 -9.16 -25.35 2.63
N GLN A 334 -10.12 -25.89 3.40
CA GLN A 334 -10.71 -25.25 4.56
C GLN A 334 -9.66 -24.93 5.63
N THR A 335 -9.31 -23.66 5.76
CA THR A 335 -8.92 -23.11 7.07
C THR A 335 -9.39 -21.65 7.09
N THR A 336 -10.33 -21.37 7.98
CA THR A 336 -10.91 -20.08 8.38
C THR A 336 -11.77 -19.35 7.35
N LYS A 337 -13.07 -19.69 7.37
CA LYS A 337 -14.14 -18.82 6.82
C LYS A 337 -14.25 -17.57 7.69
N PRO A 338 -14.32 -16.35 7.11
CA PRO A 338 -14.76 -15.18 7.87
C PRO A 338 -16.18 -15.44 8.40
N SER A 339 -16.42 -15.13 9.66
CA SER A 339 -17.72 -15.37 10.30
C SER A 339 -18.82 -14.55 9.62
N PRO A 340 -20.10 -14.97 9.67
CA PRO A 340 -21.21 -14.16 9.17
C PRO A 340 -21.28 -12.75 9.78
N ALA A 341 -20.77 -12.56 10.99
CA ALA A 341 -20.66 -11.28 11.67
C ALA A 341 -19.62 -10.34 11.01
N GLU A 342 -18.51 -10.88 10.50
CA GLU A 342 -17.50 -10.11 9.75
C GLU A 342 -18.04 -9.66 8.38
N CYS A 343 -18.76 -10.53 7.67
CA CYS A 343 -19.45 -10.15 6.43
C CYS A 343 -20.52 -9.06 6.64
N SER A 344 -21.24 -9.06 7.76
CA SER A 344 -22.24 -8.03 8.08
C SER A 344 -21.58 -6.69 8.45
N ARG A 345 -20.46 -6.68 9.18
CA ARG A 345 -19.68 -5.48 9.49
C ARG A 345 -19.14 -4.79 8.21
N TRP A 346 -18.69 -5.57 7.24
CA TRP A 346 -18.24 -5.05 5.95
C TRP A 346 -19.39 -4.43 5.14
N LYS A 347 -20.60 -5.02 5.17
CA LYS A 347 -21.79 -4.46 4.53
C LYS A 347 -22.17 -3.10 5.16
N THR A 348 -22.09 -2.95 6.46
CA THR A 348 -22.47 -1.72 7.17
C THR A 348 -21.48 -0.58 6.93
N LEU A 349 -20.17 -0.87 6.85
CA LEU A 349 -19.13 0.13 6.51
C LEU A 349 -19.22 0.63 5.07
N PHE A 350 -19.70 -0.21 4.14
CA PHE A 350 -19.88 0.18 2.74
C PHE A 350 -21.24 0.84 2.47
N SER A 351 -22.33 0.48 3.19
CA SER A 351 -23.64 1.08 2.98
C SER A 351 -23.70 2.52 3.51
N ARG A 352 -23.05 2.84 4.62
CA ARG A 352 -22.97 4.22 5.14
C ARG A 352 -22.28 5.20 4.19
N ARG A 353 -21.43 4.72 3.27
CA ARG A 353 -20.76 5.58 2.28
C ARG A 353 -21.57 5.87 1.02
N TYR A 354 -22.56 5.06 0.70
CA TYR A 354 -23.41 5.29 -0.47
C TYR A 354 -24.64 6.16 -0.17
N HIS A 355 -25.15 6.15 1.08
CA HIS A 355 -26.32 6.94 1.48
C HIS A 355 -26.03 8.42 1.76
N SER A 356 -24.78 8.80 2.05
CA SER A 356 -24.42 10.21 2.25
C SER A 356 -24.23 11.01 0.94
N ARG A 357 -24.21 10.34 -0.22
CA ARG A 357 -24.08 11.02 -1.52
C ARG A 357 -25.41 11.27 -2.26
N SER A 358 -26.49 10.68 -1.81
CA SER A 358 -27.80 10.83 -2.49
C SER A 358 -28.72 11.90 -1.87
N LYS A 359 -28.34 12.52 -0.74
CA LYS A 359 -29.18 13.50 -0.05
C LYS A 359 -28.76 14.98 -0.19
N THR A 360 -27.74 15.29 -0.99
CA THR A 360 -27.29 16.68 -1.17
C THR A 360 -27.43 17.21 -2.61
N GLN A 361 -28.30 16.63 -3.44
CA GLN A 361 -28.50 17.11 -4.80
C GLN A 361 -29.95 17.45 -5.19
N TYR A 362 -30.89 17.49 -4.24
CA TYR A 362 -32.20 18.08 -4.50
C TYR A 362 -32.68 18.78 -3.22
N GLY A 363 -32.55 20.10 -3.21
CA GLY A 363 -33.09 20.98 -2.16
C GLY A 363 -32.67 22.42 -2.40
N ASN A 364 -33.52 23.12 -3.19
CA ASN A 364 -33.65 24.55 -3.46
C ASN A 364 -32.46 25.24 -4.13
#